data_3eaa65c2168c303edc7a8d2131e6a819
#
_entry.id   3eaa65c2168c303edc7a8d2131e6a819
#
_cell.length_a   1.000
_cell.length_b   1.000
_cell.length_c   1.000
_cell.angle_alpha   90.00
_cell.angle_beta   90.00
_cell.angle_gamma   90.00
#
_symmetry.space_group_name_H-M   'P 1'
#
loop_
_entity.id
_entity.type
_entity.pdbx_description
1 polymer ?
#
loop_
_entity_poly.entity_id
_entity_poly.type
_entity_poly.pdbx_seq_one_letter_code
_entity_poly.pdbx_strand_id
1 'polypeptide(L)'
;MNIEGVSHATILTIMSEVGPNGFSKFESAKQFTSWLRLAPNNKISGRKVLSNNIPKGSNRLKIALRNAANAIGNLKDTHLSDFFKRVAFRKGRTAAVSATARKLAVIIWNMITKKLAYTPPSHYLFLDQKRKLKLVARIKKSITKFEIKPDELGFIQPDSQK
;
A
#
# COMPACT_ATOMS: atom_id res chain seq x y z
N MET A 1 10.00 14.35 -9.47
CA MET A 1 9.20 13.14 -9.14
C MET A 1 9.20 13.01 -7.64
N ASN A 2 8.07 13.23 -6.98
CA ASN A 2 8.03 13.29 -5.51
C ASN A 2 7.18 12.14 -4.97
N ILE A 3 7.73 10.92 -5.06
CA ILE A 3 7.14 9.73 -4.46
C ILE A 3 8.01 9.36 -3.27
N GLU A 4 7.42 9.28 -2.10
CA GLU A 4 8.09 8.90 -0.87
C GLU A 4 8.81 7.55 -1.02
N GLY A 5 10.05 7.48 -0.56
CA GLY A 5 10.87 6.27 -0.61
C GLY A 5 11.50 5.96 -1.99
N VAL A 6 11.20 6.75 -3.03
CA VAL A 6 11.84 6.62 -4.34
C VAL A 6 13.06 7.54 -4.39
N SER A 7 14.25 6.94 -4.43
CA SER A 7 15.52 7.66 -4.48
C SER A 7 15.90 8.04 -5.92
N HIS A 8 16.88 8.95 -6.03
CA HIS A 8 17.49 9.31 -7.31
C HIS A 8 18.04 8.09 -8.07
N ALA A 9 18.68 7.17 -7.35
CA ALA A 9 19.17 5.92 -7.93
C ALA A 9 18.06 5.06 -8.54
N THR A 10 16.86 5.03 -7.91
CA THR A 10 15.70 4.34 -8.47
C THR A 10 15.25 5.00 -9.78
N ILE A 11 15.24 6.33 -9.84
CA ILE A 11 14.87 7.08 -11.06
C ILE A 11 15.87 6.80 -12.19
N LEU A 12 17.15 6.85 -11.90
CA LEU A 12 18.19 6.51 -12.88
C LEU A 12 18.06 5.07 -13.39
N THR A 13 17.74 4.13 -12.51
CA THR A 13 17.48 2.74 -12.90
C THR A 13 16.25 2.63 -13.82
N ILE A 14 15.20 3.39 -13.57
CA ILE A 14 14.03 3.43 -14.45
C ILE A 14 14.41 3.94 -15.84
N MET A 15 15.17 5.03 -15.89
CA MET A 15 15.60 5.63 -17.16
C MET A 15 16.56 4.71 -17.93
N SER A 16 17.43 4.00 -17.23
CA SER A 16 18.38 3.07 -17.84
C SER A 16 17.73 1.80 -18.38
N GLU A 17 16.79 1.21 -17.64
CA GLU A 17 16.16 -0.08 -17.99
C GLU A 17 15.01 0.05 -18.99
N VAL A 18 14.23 1.13 -18.88
CA VAL A 18 13.03 1.36 -19.71
C VAL A 18 13.31 2.36 -20.82
N GLY A 19 14.12 3.36 -20.55
CA GLY A 19 14.39 4.47 -21.46
C GLY A 19 13.24 5.48 -21.52
N PRO A 20 13.48 6.66 -22.12
CA PRO A 20 12.51 7.76 -22.17
C PRO A 20 11.22 7.38 -22.93
N ASN A 21 11.35 6.60 -24.00
CA ASN A 21 10.23 6.16 -24.84
C ASN A 21 9.79 4.72 -24.58
N GLY A 22 10.44 4.02 -23.65
CA GLY A 22 10.19 2.59 -23.41
C GLY A 22 8.85 2.30 -22.74
N PHE A 23 8.24 3.29 -22.08
CA PHE A 23 6.92 3.14 -21.48
C PHE A 23 5.79 2.99 -22.50
N SER A 24 5.95 3.53 -23.72
CA SER A 24 4.98 3.39 -24.81
C SER A 24 4.85 1.93 -25.30
N LYS A 25 5.84 1.08 -25.03
CA LYS A 25 5.78 -0.36 -25.33
C LYS A 25 4.76 -1.11 -24.48
N PHE A 26 4.31 -0.54 -23.39
CA PHE A 26 3.35 -1.15 -22.49
C PHE A 26 2.00 -0.46 -22.62
N GLU A 27 1.01 -1.14 -23.17
CA GLU A 27 -0.36 -0.61 -23.33
C GLU A 27 -1.05 -0.37 -21.99
N SER A 28 -0.61 -1.07 -20.93
CA SER A 28 -1.21 -0.98 -19.61
C SER A 28 -0.19 -1.16 -18.47
N ALA A 29 -0.50 -0.58 -17.31
CA ALA A 29 0.25 -0.81 -16.09
C ALA A 29 0.34 -2.31 -15.71
N LYS A 30 -0.65 -3.11 -16.14
CA LYS A 30 -0.65 -4.57 -15.93
C LYS A 30 0.46 -5.24 -16.74
N GLN A 31 0.64 -4.87 -18.00
CA GLN A 31 1.74 -5.38 -18.84
C GLN A 31 3.10 -4.97 -18.26
N PHE A 32 3.25 -3.70 -17.87
CA PHE A 32 4.47 -3.21 -17.24
C PHE A 32 4.82 -3.98 -15.96
N THR A 33 3.85 -4.16 -15.05
CA THR A 33 4.08 -4.93 -13.81
C THR A 33 4.33 -6.41 -14.05
N SER A 34 3.78 -6.99 -15.12
CA SER A 34 4.05 -8.38 -15.55
C SER A 34 5.47 -8.52 -16.10
N TRP A 35 5.92 -7.59 -16.93
CA TRP A 35 7.29 -7.53 -17.42
C TRP A 35 8.30 -7.43 -16.25
N LEU A 36 8.01 -6.62 -15.23
CA LEU A 36 8.79 -6.54 -14.00
C LEU A 36 8.71 -7.82 -13.13
N ARG A 37 7.88 -8.79 -13.49
CA ARG A 37 7.60 -9.98 -12.67
C ARG A 37 7.15 -9.61 -11.25
N LEU A 38 6.36 -8.54 -11.11
CA LEU A 38 5.74 -8.11 -9.86
C LEU A 38 4.24 -8.45 -9.80
N ALA A 39 3.66 -8.87 -10.93
CA ALA A 39 2.29 -9.37 -10.96
C ALA A 39 2.25 -10.82 -10.42
N PRO A 40 1.33 -11.14 -9.49
CA PRO A 40 1.16 -12.50 -9.01
C PRO A 40 0.60 -13.39 -10.10
N ASN A 41 1.13 -14.61 -10.21
CA ASN A 41 0.58 -15.64 -11.08
C ASN A 41 -0.49 -16.42 -10.30
N ASN A 42 -1.74 -15.98 -10.42
CA ASN A 42 -2.85 -16.61 -9.72
C ASN A 42 -3.25 -17.91 -10.42
N LYS A 43 -3.09 -19.03 -9.74
CA LYS A 43 -3.68 -20.31 -10.14
C LYS A 43 -5.04 -20.45 -9.47
N ILE A 44 -6.09 -20.55 -10.26
CA ILE A 44 -7.49 -20.64 -9.78
C ILE A 44 -8.08 -21.97 -10.27
N SER A 45 -8.74 -22.71 -9.39
CA SER A 45 -9.53 -23.88 -9.71
C SER A 45 -10.80 -23.87 -8.85
N GLY A 46 -11.95 -24.16 -9.45
CA GLY A 46 -13.24 -24.22 -8.74
C GLY A 46 -13.57 -22.93 -7.96
N ARG A 47 -13.32 -21.74 -8.53
CA ARG A 47 -13.48 -20.42 -7.88
C ARG A 47 -12.54 -20.17 -6.68
N LYS A 48 -11.63 -21.10 -6.37
CA LYS A 48 -10.68 -21.01 -5.26
C LYS A 48 -9.28 -20.68 -5.78
N VAL A 49 -8.62 -19.69 -5.17
CA VAL A 49 -7.23 -19.35 -5.50
C VAL A 49 -6.33 -20.39 -4.84
N LEU A 50 -5.68 -21.23 -5.66
CA LEU A 50 -4.76 -22.27 -5.19
C LEU A 50 -3.38 -21.70 -4.88
N SER A 51 -2.91 -20.73 -5.68
CA SER A 51 -1.61 -20.09 -5.50
C SER A 51 -1.64 -18.67 -6.07
N ASN A 52 -0.92 -17.76 -5.40
CA ASN A 52 -0.73 -16.39 -5.85
C ASN A 52 0.75 -15.97 -5.82
N ASN A 53 1.64 -16.92 -6.10
CA ASN A 53 3.06 -16.68 -6.04
C ASN A 53 3.51 -15.71 -7.14
N ILE A 54 4.50 -14.88 -6.80
CA ILE A 54 5.17 -14.01 -7.75
C ILE A 54 6.19 -14.82 -8.54
N PRO A 55 6.26 -14.65 -9.88
CA PRO A 55 7.22 -15.38 -10.71
C PRO A 55 8.67 -15.17 -10.24
N LYS A 56 9.44 -16.26 -10.25
CA LYS A 56 10.88 -16.20 -9.97
C LYS A 56 11.61 -15.37 -11.02
N GLY A 57 12.80 -14.94 -10.69
CA GLY A 57 13.64 -14.07 -11.52
C GLY A 57 13.48 -12.59 -11.16
N SER A 58 14.50 -11.82 -11.51
CA SER A 58 14.60 -10.40 -11.21
C SER A 58 15.26 -9.65 -12.37
N ASN A 59 14.94 -8.36 -12.47
CA ASN A 59 15.68 -7.39 -13.24
C ASN A 59 16.10 -6.24 -12.30
N ARG A 60 16.98 -5.39 -12.74
CA ARG A 60 17.50 -4.28 -11.91
C ARG A 60 16.40 -3.37 -11.42
N LEU A 61 15.41 -3.05 -12.27
CA LEU A 61 14.30 -2.19 -11.89
C LEU A 61 13.39 -2.85 -10.85
N LYS A 62 13.12 -4.17 -10.94
CA LYS A 62 12.41 -4.91 -9.89
C LYS A 62 13.13 -4.80 -8.55
N ILE A 63 14.47 -4.94 -8.55
CA ILE A 63 15.28 -4.85 -7.33
C ILE A 63 15.18 -3.43 -6.76
N ALA A 64 15.37 -2.40 -7.59
CA ALA A 64 15.28 -1.00 -7.17
C ALA A 64 13.91 -0.66 -6.56
N LEU A 65 12.81 -1.11 -7.18
CA LEU A 65 11.46 -0.91 -6.66
C LEU A 65 11.19 -1.67 -5.36
N ARG A 66 11.78 -2.84 -5.17
CA ARG A 66 11.68 -3.59 -3.91
C ARG A 66 12.46 -2.89 -2.79
N ASN A 67 13.61 -2.31 -3.10
CA ASN A 67 14.39 -1.51 -2.14
C ASN A 67 13.62 -0.25 -1.74
N ALA A 68 13.04 0.47 -2.71
CA ALA A 68 12.15 1.60 -2.44
C ALA A 68 10.94 1.20 -1.57
N ALA A 69 10.29 0.07 -1.88
CA ALA A 69 9.19 -0.46 -1.09
C ALA A 69 9.60 -0.81 0.34
N ASN A 70 10.80 -1.32 0.53
CA ASN A 70 11.32 -1.62 1.86
C ASN A 70 11.62 -0.35 2.66
N ALA A 71 12.15 0.70 2.02
CA ALA A 71 12.33 2.02 2.62
C ALA A 71 10.98 2.62 3.03
N ILE A 72 9.95 2.55 2.16
CA ILE A 72 8.58 3.00 2.47
C ILE A 72 8.02 2.29 3.71
N GLY A 73 8.31 1.00 3.88
CA GLY A 73 7.85 0.23 5.04
C GLY A 73 8.35 0.77 6.38
N ASN A 74 9.47 1.50 6.39
CA ASN A 74 10.06 2.13 7.57
C ASN A 74 9.58 3.57 7.80
N LEU A 75 8.89 4.18 6.83
CA LEU A 75 8.31 5.51 6.98
C LEU A 75 7.08 5.50 7.88
N LYS A 76 6.74 6.68 8.42
CA LYS A 76 5.53 6.91 9.21
C LYS A 76 4.62 7.88 8.44
N ASP A 77 3.33 7.77 8.71
CA ASP A 77 2.32 8.75 8.30
C ASP A 77 2.24 9.03 6.79
N THR A 78 2.52 8.01 5.97
CA THR A 78 2.38 8.10 4.53
C THR A 78 1.40 7.05 4.00
N HIS A 79 0.67 7.40 2.92
CA HIS A 79 -0.29 6.49 2.30
C HIS A 79 0.35 5.16 1.87
N LEU A 80 1.57 5.19 1.35
CA LEU A 80 2.28 3.98 0.91
C LEU A 80 2.79 3.15 2.09
N SER A 81 3.25 3.80 3.16
CA SER A 81 3.65 3.14 4.41
C SER A 81 2.46 2.42 5.07
N ASP A 82 1.30 3.06 5.11
CA ASP A 82 0.08 2.44 5.63
C ASP A 82 -0.37 1.25 4.80
N PHE A 83 -0.28 1.36 3.47
CA PHE A 83 -0.54 0.22 2.60
C PHE A 83 0.43 -0.93 2.90
N PHE A 84 1.73 -0.63 3.04
CA PHE A 84 2.75 -1.62 3.39
C PHE A 84 2.44 -2.31 4.71
N LYS A 85 2.19 -1.55 5.78
CA LYS A 85 1.89 -2.07 7.12
C LYS A 85 0.66 -2.96 7.13
N ARG A 86 -0.41 -2.58 6.41
CA ARG A 86 -1.62 -3.43 6.28
C ARG A 86 -1.36 -4.76 5.61
N VAL A 87 -0.54 -4.78 4.56
CA VAL A 87 -0.18 -6.04 3.89
C VAL A 87 0.76 -6.86 4.76
N ALA A 88 1.74 -6.22 5.40
CA ALA A 88 2.70 -6.89 6.29
C ALA A 88 1.99 -7.59 7.46
N PHE A 89 1.00 -6.95 8.06
CA PHE A 89 0.20 -7.53 9.15
C PHE A 89 -0.54 -8.80 8.73
N ARG A 90 -1.05 -8.85 7.48
CA ARG A 90 -1.85 -10.00 7.01
C ARG A 90 -1.03 -11.12 6.39
N LYS A 91 0.08 -10.79 5.70
CA LYS A 91 0.80 -11.71 4.82
C LYS A 91 2.32 -11.71 5.04
N GLY A 92 2.79 -10.99 6.04
CA GLY A 92 4.20 -10.84 6.33
C GLY A 92 4.93 -9.80 5.48
N ARG A 93 6.15 -9.45 5.92
CA ARG A 93 6.97 -8.37 5.34
C ARG A 93 7.33 -8.62 3.87
N THR A 94 7.71 -9.86 3.52
CA THR A 94 8.11 -10.22 2.15
C THR A 94 6.99 -9.97 1.13
N ALA A 95 5.76 -10.32 1.51
CA ALA A 95 4.58 -10.06 0.68
C ALA A 95 4.28 -8.56 0.59
N ALA A 96 4.46 -7.81 1.68
CA ALA A 96 4.28 -6.36 1.71
C ALA A 96 5.27 -5.64 0.80
N VAL A 97 6.55 -6.01 0.83
CA VAL A 97 7.58 -5.46 -0.08
C VAL A 97 7.17 -5.67 -1.54
N SER A 98 6.75 -6.87 -1.89
CA SER A 98 6.38 -7.19 -3.27
C SER A 98 5.11 -6.47 -3.72
N ALA A 99 4.10 -6.37 -2.85
CA ALA A 99 2.86 -5.66 -3.14
C ALA A 99 3.07 -4.15 -3.28
N THR A 100 3.91 -3.56 -2.43
CA THR A 100 4.24 -2.12 -2.48
C THR A 100 5.10 -1.81 -3.69
N ALA A 101 6.09 -2.64 -4.02
CA ALA A 101 6.86 -2.50 -5.25
C ALA A 101 5.99 -2.53 -6.50
N ARG A 102 4.99 -3.43 -6.55
CA ARG A 102 3.99 -3.45 -7.63
C ARG A 102 3.16 -2.17 -7.67
N LYS A 103 2.73 -1.67 -6.51
CA LYS A 103 1.97 -0.42 -6.43
C LYS A 103 2.79 0.76 -6.93
N LEU A 104 4.07 0.84 -6.56
CA LEU A 104 5.01 1.84 -7.08
C LEU A 104 5.14 1.75 -8.60
N ALA A 105 5.32 0.55 -9.17
CA ALA A 105 5.39 0.36 -10.61
C ALA A 105 4.14 0.88 -11.33
N VAL A 106 2.94 0.62 -10.79
CA VAL A 106 1.68 1.14 -11.35
C VAL A 106 1.63 2.67 -11.29
N ILE A 107 2.04 3.27 -10.15
CA ILE A 107 2.06 4.72 -9.98
C ILE A 107 3.02 5.34 -11.00
N ILE A 108 4.25 4.84 -11.10
CA ILE A 108 5.28 5.34 -12.02
C ILE A 108 4.81 5.24 -13.47
N TRP A 109 4.25 4.09 -13.87
CA TRP A 109 3.69 3.92 -15.21
C TRP A 109 2.61 4.96 -15.52
N ASN A 110 1.65 5.16 -14.60
CA ASN A 110 0.58 6.16 -14.77
C ASN A 110 1.13 7.59 -14.83
N MET A 111 2.10 7.94 -14.01
CA MET A 111 2.71 9.29 -14.02
C MET A 111 3.37 9.59 -15.35
N ILE A 112 4.10 8.64 -15.90
CA ILE A 112 4.88 8.84 -17.13
C ILE A 112 3.95 8.84 -18.35
N THR A 113 3.02 7.89 -18.44
CA THR A 113 2.11 7.77 -19.58
C THR A 113 1.06 8.87 -19.62
N LYS A 114 0.54 9.27 -18.46
CA LYS A 114 -0.49 10.32 -18.36
C LYS A 114 0.09 11.71 -18.18
N LYS A 115 1.42 11.83 -18.00
CA LYS A 115 2.12 13.10 -17.71
C LYS A 115 1.53 13.84 -16.51
N LEU A 116 1.06 13.13 -15.50
CA LEU A 116 0.46 13.67 -14.29
C LEU A 116 1.36 13.41 -13.09
N ALA A 117 1.50 14.39 -12.22
CA ALA A 117 2.20 14.21 -10.95
C ALA A 117 1.44 13.24 -10.03
N TYR A 118 2.19 12.48 -9.21
CA TYR A 118 1.57 11.65 -8.19
C TYR A 118 0.96 12.51 -7.10
N THR A 119 -0.33 12.33 -6.89
CA THR A 119 -1.07 12.91 -5.77
C THR A 119 -1.53 11.77 -4.87
N PRO A 120 -1.12 11.75 -3.59
CA PRO A 120 -1.62 10.75 -2.64
C PRO A 120 -3.15 10.81 -2.57
N PRO A 121 -3.85 9.68 -2.52
CA PRO A 121 -5.31 9.70 -2.43
C PRO A 121 -5.77 10.39 -1.15
N SER A 122 -6.62 11.40 -1.25
CA SER A 122 -7.26 12.09 -0.11
C SER A 122 -8.09 11.14 0.78
N HIS A 123 -8.53 10.01 0.24
CA HIS A 123 -9.25 8.95 0.95
C HIS A 123 -8.45 8.17 2.01
N TYR A 124 -7.19 8.44 2.13
CA TYR A 124 -6.35 7.91 3.19
C TYR A 124 -6.86 8.36 4.58
N LEU A 125 -7.20 9.64 4.74
CA LEU A 125 -7.87 10.17 5.94
C LEU A 125 -9.25 9.53 6.17
N PHE A 126 -9.98 9.22 5.10
CA PHE A 126 -11.27 8.54 5.18
C PHE A 126 -11.17 7.09 5.69
N LEU A 127 -10.10 6.38 5.36
CA LEU A 127 -9.86 5.03 5.91
C LEU A 127 -9.62 5.08 7.42
N ASP A 128 -8.94 6.10 7.92
CA ASP A 128 -8.72 6.27 9.36
C ASP A 128 -10.01 6.69 10.09
N GLN A 129 -10.83 7.53 9.48
CA GLN A 129 -12.19 7.80 9.98
C GLN A 129 -13.05 6.54 10.03
N LYS A 130 -13.06 5.72 8.96
CA LYS A 130 -13.76 4.42 8.96
C LYS A 130 -13.22 3.47 10.01
N ARG A 131 -11.91 3.43 10.26
CA ARG A 131 -11.30 2.63 11.32
C ARG A 131 -11.73 3.12 12.69
N LYS A 132 -11.70 4.44 12.91
CA LYS A 132 -12.18 5.07 14.14
C LYS A 132 -13.65 4.72 14.41
N LEU A 133 -14.51 4.85 13.41
CA LEU A 133 -15.93 4.47 13.52
C LEU A 133 -16.13 2.98 13.85
N LYS A 134 -15.37 2.08 13.19
CA LYS A 134 -15.40 0.64 13.50
C LYS A 134 -14.88 0.33 14.90
N LEU A 135 -13.87 1.03 15.37
CA LEU A 135 -13.34 0.90 16.73
C LEU A 135 -14.37 1.36 17.74
N VAL A 136 -14.95 2.54 17.54
CA VAL A 136 -16.03 3.07 18.41
C VAL A 136 -17.21 2.12 18.45
N ALA A 137 -17.65 1.58 17.31
CA ALA A 137 -18.74 0.60 17.26
C ALA A 137 -18.41 -0.69 18.04
N ARG A 138 -17.15 -1.16 17.95
CA ARG A 138 -16.67 -2.32 18.72
C ARG A 138 -16.66 -2.04 20.22
N ILE A 139 -16.15 -0.87 20.62
CA ILE A 139 -16.12 -0.45 22.03
C ILE A 139 -17.53 -0.35 22.56
N LYS A 140 -18.47 0.32 21.86
CA LYS A 140 -19.88 0.40 22.25
C LYS A 140 -20.49 -1.00 22.45
N LYS A 141 -20.26 -1.92 21.50
CA LYS A 141 -20.75 -3.31 21.63
C LYS A 141 -20.17 -4.03 22.84
N SER A 142 -18.88 -3.79 23.18
CA SER A 142 -18.26 -4.37 24.37
C SER A 142 -18.82 -3.79 25.65
N ILE A 143 -19.03 -2.48 25.72
CA ILE A 143 -19.65 -1.79 26.86
C ILE A 143 -21.04 -2.36 27.12
N THR A 144 -21.88 -2.47 26.08
CA THR A 144 -23.22 -3.06 26.20
C THR A 144 -23.16 -4.53 26.62
N LYS A 145 -22.24 -5.32 26.05
CA LYS A 145 -22.15 -6.76 26.34
C LYS A 145 -21.73 -7.06 27.79
N PHE A 146 -20.87 -6.24 28.36
CA PHE A 146 -20.31 -6.42 29.69
C PHE A 146 -20.94 -5.47 30.73
N GLU A 147 -21.99 -4.71 30.34
CA GLU A 147 -22.73 -3.76 31.20
C GLU A 147 -21.80 -2.76 31.92
N ILE A 148 -20.70 -2.38 31.26
CA ILE A 148 -19.69 -1.48 31.84
C ILE A 148 -20.30 -0.09 32.03
N LYS A 149 -20.24 0.42 33.28
CA LYS A 149 -20.71 1.77 33.62
C LYS A 149 -19.69 2.84 33.23
N PRO A 150 -20.13 4.07 32.91
CA PRO A 150 -19.21 5.19 32.59
C PRO A 150 -18.17 5.46 33.68
N ASP A 151 -18.55 5.31 34.93
CA ASP A 151 -17.68 5.52 36.10
C ASP A 151 -16.52 4.53 36.16
N GLU A 152 -16.73 3.28 35.71
CA GLU A 152 -15.69 2.26 35.61
C GLU A 152 -14.66 2.54 34.51
N LEU A 153 -15.00 3.39 33.54
CA LEU A 153 -14.13 3.80 32.45
C LEU A 153 -13.27 5.05 32.81
N GLY A 154 -13.44 5.61 34.02
CA GLY A 154 -12.72 6.79 34.45
C GLY A 154 -13.07 8.08 33.68
N PHE A 155 -14.21 8.12 32.99
CA PHE A 155 -14.70 9.36 32.39
C PHE A 155 -15.27 10.25 33.50
N ILE A 156 -14.52 11.28 33.89
CA ILE A 156 -15.02 12.37 34.73
C ILE A 156 -16.09 13.09 33.91
N GLN A 157 -17.34 13.10 34.39
CA GLN A 157 -18.35 13.97 33.81
C GLN A 157 -17.91 15.43 34.03
N PRO A 158 -17.90 16.29 32.98
CA PRO A 158 -17.73 17.71 33.22
C PRO A 158 -18.91 18.17 34.07
N ASP A 159 -18.61 18.73 35.26
CA ASP A 159 -19.58 19.30 36.17
C ASP A 159 -20.55 20.19 35.37
N SER A 160 -21.80 19.84 35.44
CA SER A 160 -22.91 20.70 34.98
C SER A 160 -22.98 21.90 35.93
N GLN A 161 -22.17 22.92 35.62
CA GLN A 161 -22.35 24.20 36.27
C GLN A 161 -23.67 24.81 35.78
N LYS A 162 -24.52 25.04 36.77
CA LYS A 162 -25.76 25.83 36.70
C LYS A 162 -25.50 27.26 36.23
#